data_0fc978e211eaec9e16b5153e84c1b215
#
_entry.id   0fc978e211eaec9e16b5153e84c1b215
#
_cell.length_a   1.000
_cell.length_b   1.000
_cell.length_c   1.000
_cell.angle_alpha   90.00
_cell.angle_beta   90.00
_cell.angle_gamma   90.00
#
_symmetry.space_group_name_H-M   'P 1'
#
loop_
_entity.id
_entity.type
_entity.pdbx_description
1 polymer ?
#
loop_
_entity_poly.entity_id
_entity_poly.type
_entity_poly.pdbx_seq_one_letter_code
_entity_poly.pdbx_strand_id
1 'polypeptide(L)'
;MSIEQEIKQTKPFHSSNEKAIINVIYTNNWLYLHHNKLLKKYGLSLQQYNVLRILNGQNGEPLTINSIIDRMLDKMSNASRLVDKLFLRDYVTRVENKADRRACDVAITNAGRTAILEVEKELIDLQNSMSNLTDTEAEKLSDLLDAMRGK
;
A
#
# COMPACT_ATOMS: atom_id res chain seq x y z
N MET A 1 -9.89 -12.19 20.31
CA MET A 1 -10.32 -11.13 21.24
C MET A 1 -11.19 -10.13 20.49
N SER A 2 -12.16 -9.50 21.18
CA SER A 2 -12.94 -8.42 20.55
C SER A 2 -12.16 -7.11 20.57
N ILE A 3 -12.53 -6.14 19.73
CA ILE A 3 -11.86 -4.84 19.69
C ILE A 3 -11.88 -4.13 21.06
N GLU A 4 -12.97 -4.28 21.81
CA GLU A 4 -13.09 -3.71 23.16
C GLU A 4 -12.01 -4.24 24.11
N GLN A 5 -11.72 -5.54 24.02
CA GLN A 5 -10.67 -6.17 24.82
C GLN A 5 -9.27 -5.72 24.38
N GLU A 6 -9.04 -5.63 23.06
CA GLU A 6 -7.76 -5.20 22.49
C GLU A 6 -7.37 -3.78 22.94
N ILE A 7 -8.31 -2.84 22.91
CA ILE A 7 -8.05 -1.44 23.27
C ILE A 7 -8.34 -1.13 24.74
N LYS A 8 -8.71 -2.17 25.55
CA LYS A 8 -9.09 -2.02 26.96
C LYS A 8 -10.20 -0.98 27.17
N GLN A 9 -11.23 -1.06 26.31
CA GLN A 9 -12.36 -0.13 26.35
C GLN A 9 -13.12 -0.23 27.68
N THR A 10 -13.32 0.90 28.34
CA THR A 10 -13.98 0.96 29.65
C THR A 10 -15.46 1.37 29.59
N LYS A 11 -15.88 2.02 28.49
CA LYS A 11 -17.26 2.43 28.27
C LYS A 11 -17.77 1.83 26.97
N PRO A 12 -19.06 1.47 26.88
CA PRO A 12 -19.64 1.01 25.62
C PRO A 12 -19.46 2.03 24.50
N PHE A 13 -19.34 1.56 23.25
CA PHE A 13 -19.40 2.43 22.09
C PHE A 13 -20.78 3.06 21.96
N HIS A 14 -20.86 4.30 21.49
CA HIS A 14 -22.13 5.00 21.28
C HIS A 14 -22.95 4.37 20.15
N SER A 15 -22.30 3.72 19.19
CA SER A 15 -22.97 3.05 18.08
C SER A 15 -22.10 1.93 17.49
N SER A 16 -22.77 1.05 16.72
CA SER A 16 -22.07 0.02 15.92
C SER A 16 -21.13 0.65 14.86
N ASN A 17 -21.50 1.81 14.33
CA ASN A 17 -20.64 2.54 13.37
C ASN A 17 -19.37 3.04 14.05
N GLU A 18 -19.44 3.61 15.24
CA GLU A 18 -18.24 4.01 16.00
C GLU A 18 -17.32 2.81 16.24
N LYS A 19 -17.88 1.69 16.70
CA LYS A 19 -17.13 0.44 16.90
C LYS A 19 -16.45 0.00 15.59
N ALA A 20 -17.16 0.02 14.46
CA ALA A 20 -16.61 -0.36 13.16
C ALA A 20 -15.45 0.57 12.74
N ILE A 21 -15.60 1.88 12.89
CA ILE A 21 -14.56 2.86 12.57
C ILE A 21 -13.30 2.63 13.42
N ILE A 22 -13.46 2.46 14.72
CA ILE A 22 -12.33 2.19 15.62
C ILE A 22 -11.63 0.88 15.26
N ASN A 23 -12.41 -0.16 14.93
CA ASN A 23 -11.85 -1.45 14.50
C ASN A 23 -11.06 -1.33 13.19
N VAL A 24 -11.55 -0.56 12.21
CA VAL A 24 -10.82 -0.28 10.96
C VAL A 24 -9.50 0.44 11.24
N ILE A 25 -9.50 1.47 12.09
CA ILE A 25 -8.29 2.22 12.45
C ILE A 25 -7.28 1.32 13.16
N TYR A 26 -7.73 0.52 14.12
CA TYR A 26 -6.89 -0.42 14.85
C TYR A 26 -6.27 -1.47 13.93
N THR A 27 -7.09 -2.08 13.07
CA THR A 27 -6.66 -3.10 12.11
C THR A 27 -5.69 -2.51 11.08
N ASN A 28 -5.93 -1.29 10.58
CA ASN A 28 -4.99 -0.61 9.70
C ASN A 28 -3.60 -0.44 10.35
N ASN A 29 -3.56 0.01 11.60
CA ASN A 29 -2.29 0.17 12.33
C ASN A 29 -1.57 -1.17 12.54
N TRP A 30 -2.32 -2.22 12.86
CA TRP A 30 -1.80 -3.57 13.02
C TRP A 30 -1.23 -4.10 11.70
N LEU A 31 -1.94 -3.99 10.57
CA LEU A 31 -1.45 -4.34 9.23
C LEU A 31 -0.20 -3.54 8.86
N TYR A 32 -0.22 -2.23 9.11
CA TYR A 32 0.90 -1.34 8.83
C TYR A 32 2.18 -1.75 9.56
N LEU A 33 2.09 -2.13 10.83
CA LEU A 33 3.24 -2.58 11.61
C LEU A 33 3.85 -3.87 11.02
N HIS A 34 3.02 -4.84 10.64
CA HIS A 34 3.49 -6.11 10.08
C HIS A 34 4.12 -5.92 8.69
N HIS A 35 3.46 -5.16 7.81
CA HIS A 35 4.01 -4.83 6.50
C HIS A 35 5.33 -4.08 6.59
N ASN A 36 5.44 -3.07 7.44
CA ASN A 36 6.68 -2.32 7.63
C ASN A 36 7.82 -3.20 8.17
N LYS A 37 7.52 -4.10 9.10
CA LYS A 37 8.54 -5.04 9.63
C LYS A 37 9.12 -5.90 8.52
N LEU A 38 8.30 -6.38 7.60
CA LEU A 38 8.74 -7.15 6.45
C LEU A 38 9.52 -6.27 5.48
N LEU A 39 8.94 -5.16 5.03
CA LEU A 39 9.53 -4.26 4.04
C LEU A 39 10.87 -3.67 4.48
N LYS A 40 11.07 -3.49 5.79
CA LYS A 40 12.34 -3.01 6.35
C LYS A 40 13.51 -3.95 6.04
N LYS A 41 13.28 -5.26 5.89
CA LYS A 41 14.32 -6.22 5.47
C LYS A 41 14.89 -5.87 4.10
N TYR A 42 14.04 -5.30 3.23
CA TYR A 42 14.37 -4.87 1.88
C TYR A 42 14.76 -3.39 1.79
N GLY A 43 14.80 -2.69 2.93
CA GLY A 43 15.06 -1.25 3.00
C GLY A 43 14.00 -0.40 2.31
N LEU A 44 12.76 -0.89 2.22
CA LEU A 44 11.63 -0.19 1.61
C LEU A 44 10.64 0.29 2.67
N SER A 45 10.04 1.46 2.43
CA SER A 45 8.80 1.84 3.12
C SER A 45 7.59 1.27 2.38
N LEU A 46 6.43 1.22 3.06
CA LEU A 46 5.17 0.80 2.44
C LEU A 46 4.81 1.67 1.23
N GLN A 47 5.06 2.99 1.32
CA GLN A 47 4.82 3.92 0.22
C GLN A 47 5.76 3.68 -0.96
N GLN A 48 7.05 3.41 -0.73
CA GLN A 48 8.00 3.06 -1.79
C GLN A 48 7.63 1.74 -2.48
N TYR A 49 7.25 0.73 -1.70
CA TYR A 49 6.72 -0.53 -2.22
C TYR A 49 5.48 -0.29 -3.09
N ASN A 50 4.54 0.55 -2.64
CA ASN A 50 3.34 0.88 -3.40
C ASN A 50 3.67 1.56 -4.75
N VAL A 51 4.63 2.48 -4.80
CA VAL A 51 5.11 3.08 -6.05
C VAL A 51 5.68 2.02 -6.99
N LEU A 52 6.55 1.13 -6.50
CA LEU A 52 7.11 0.05 -7.32
C LEU A 52 6.04 -0.89 -7.85
N ARG A 53 5.05 -1.25 -7.04
CA ARG A 53 3.92 -2.09 -7.43
C ARG A 53 3.08 -1.45 -8.53
N ILE A 54 2.80 -0.14 -8.43
CA ILE A 54 2.09 0.63 -9.45
C ILE A 54 2.86 0.58 -10.78
N LEU A 55 4.16 0.85 -10.73
CA LEU A 55 5.01 0.86 -11.93
C LEU A 55 5.18 -0.54 -12.54
N ASN A 56 5.30 -1.57 -11.70
CA ASN A 56 5.41 -2.97 -12.16
C ASN A 56 4.16 -3.41 -12.94
N GLY A 57 2.98 -2.96 -12.53
CA GLY A 57 1.72 -3.25 -13.21
C GLY A 57 1.55 -2.58 -14.58
N GLN A 58 2.48 -1.70 -15.02
CA GLN A 58 2.41 -1.01 -16.31
C GLN A 58 3.11 -1.75 -17.45
N ASN A 59 3.60 -2.97 -17.24
CA ASN A 59 4.29 -3.76 -18.27
C ASN A 59 5.47 -3.05 -18.95
N GLY A 60 6.10 -2.12 -18.22
CA GLY A 60 7.26 -1.36 -18.70
C GLY A 60 6.96 0.05 -19.19
N GLU A 61 5.68 0.39 -19.38
CA GLU A 61 5.30 1.74 -19.76
C GLU A 61 5.55 2.73 -18.61
N PRO A 62 6.16 3.88 -18.90
CA PRO A 62 6.42 4.89 -17.89
C PRO A 62 5.13 5.62 -17.46
N LEU A 63 5.11 6.12 -16.23
CA LEU A 63 4.02 6.93 -15.68
C LEU A 63 4.50 8.30 -15.24
N THR A 64 3.64 9.31 -15.40
CA THR A 64 3.85 10.61 -14.75
C THR A 64 3.74 10.51 -13.23
N ILE A 65 4.36 11.45 -12.52
CA ILE A 65 4.23 11.54 -11.05
C ILE A 65 2.75 11.66 -10.64
N ASN A 66 1.95 12.45 -11.36
CA ASN A 66 0.52 12.60 -11.07
C ASN A 66 -0.24 11.27 -11.24
N SER A 67 0.05 10.52 -12.31
CA SER A 67 -0.55 9.20 -12.51
C SER A 67 -0.17 8.19 -11.42
N ILE A 68 1.03 8.32 -10.83
CA ILE A 68 1.44 7.52 -9.68
C ILE A 68 0.62 7.94 -8.44
N ILE A 69 0.50 9.24 -8.14
CA ILE A 69 -0.28 9.77 -7.02
C ILE A 69 -1.73 9.29 -7.09
N ASP A 70 -2.35 9.35 -8.26
CA ASP A 70 -3.74 8.93 -8.48
C ASP A 70 -3.99 7.45 -8.16
N ARG A 71 -2.95 6.61 -8.21
CA ARG A 71 -3.02 5.17 -7.94
C ARG A 71 -2.51 4.77 -6.57
N MET A 72 -1.83 5.68 -5.84
CA MET A 72 -1.31 5.39 -4.51
C MET A 72 -2.44 5.13 -3.50
N LEU A 73 -2.21 4.19 -2.59
CA LEU A 73 -3.08 3.93 -1.45
C LEU A 73 -3.10 5.13 -0.48
N ASP A 74 -1.94 5.74 -0.26
CA ASP A 74 -1.79 6.95 0.55
C ASP A 74 -1.67 8.17 -0.35
N LYS A 75 -2.78 8.89 -0.54
CA LYS A 75 -2.86 10.10 -1.37
C LYS A 75 -2.08 11.29 -0.83
N MET A 76 -1.72 11.27 0.45
CA MET A 76 -0.97 12.35 1.12
C MET A 76 0.54 12.17 0.97
N SER A 77 0.99 11.06 0.42
CA SER A 77 2.41 10.80 0.21
C SER A 77 3.03 11.73 -0.83
N ASN A 78 4.24 12.19 -0.56
CA ASN A 78 5.04 12.94 -1.54
C ASN A 78 5.68 11.97 -2.56
N ALA A 79 4.97 11.70 -3.66
CA ALA A 79 5.40 10.75 -4.68
C ALA A 79 6.75 11.13 -5.31
N SER A 80 7.03 12.42 -5.56
CA SER A 80 8.31 12.85 -6.13
C SER A 80 9.48 12.44 -5.23
N ARG A 81 9.35 12.67 -3.92
CA ARG A 81 10.38 12.30 -2.94
C ARG A 81 10.55 10.78 -2.79
N LEU A 82 9.47 10.02 -2.96
CA LEU A 82 9.53 8.55 -2.96
C LEU A 82 10.27 8.05 -4.20
N VAL A 83 9.96 8.62 -5.37
CA VAL A 83 10.64 8.34 -6.64
C VAL A 83 12.13 8.70 -6.57
N ASP A 84 12.49 9.86 -5.99
CA ASP A 84 13.89 10.24 -5.80
C ASP A 84 14.68 9.18 -5.02
N LYS A 85 14.10 8.68 -3.92
CA LYS A 85 14.73 7.63 -3.11
C LYS A 85 14.84 6.30 -3.85
N LEU A 86 13.86 5.95 -4.67
CA LEU A 86 13.89 4.73 -5.49
C LEU A 86 14.89 4.86 -6.65
N PHE A 87 15.02 6.06 -7.23
CA PHE A 87 16.00 6.37 -8.26
C PHE A 87 17.43 6.24 -7.74
N LEU A 88 17.73 6.71 -6.53
CA LEU A 88 19.04 6.55 -5.89
C LEU A 88 19.42 5.08 -5.62
N ARG A 89 18.45 4.17 -5.68
CA ARG A 89 18.66 2.73 -5.53
C ARG A 89 18.62 1.97 -6.86
N ASP A 90 18.58 2.67 -7.98
CA ASP A 90 18.45 2.11 -9.32
C ASP A 90 17.18 1.23 -9.52
N TYR A 91 16.13 1.43 -8.70
CA TYR A 91 14.88 0.70 -8.81
C TYR A 91 13.92 1.30 -9.82
N VAL A 92 14.04 2.58 -10.08
CA VAL A 92 13.31 3.29 -11.12
C VAL A 92 14.26 4.14 -11.96
N THR A 93 13.87 4.42 -13.19
CA THR A 93 14.53 5.37 -14.08
C THR A 93 13.59 6.52 -14.39
N ARG A 94 14.16 7.66 -14.78
CA ARG A 94 13.44 8.83 -15.25
C ARG A 94 13.54 8.89 -16.76
N VAL A 95 12.41 9.11 -17.42
CA VAL A 95 12.29 9.21 -18.87
C VAL A 95 11.72 10.58 -19.20
N GLU A 96 12.29 11.26 -20.17
CA GLU A 96 11.75 12.53 -20.66
C GLU A 96 10.33 12.31 -21.22
N ASN A 97 9.37 13.13 -20.77
CA ASN A 97 8.01 13.07 -21.28
C ASN A 97 7.98 13.69 -22.69
N LYS A 98 7.54 12.91 -23.67
CA LYS A 98 7.51 13.35 -25.07
C LYS A 98 6.51 14.47 -25.34
N ALA A 99 5.47 14.58 -24.52
CA ALA A 99 4.41 15.57 -24.67
C ALA A 99 4.72 16.88 -23.90
N ASP A 100 5.41 16.77 -22.76
CA ASP A 100 5.81 17.92 -21.93
C ASP A 100 7.23 17.75 -21.43
N ARG A 101 8.18 18.46 -22.04
CA ARG A 101 9.60 18.44 -21.68
C ARG A 101 9.91 18.93 -20.25
N ARG A 102 8.91 19.53 -19.57
CA ARG A 102 9.03 19.95 -18.17
C ARG A 102 8.62 18.83 -17.20
N ALA A 103 7.95 17.80 -17.70
CA ALA A 103 7.54 16.63 -16.95
C ALA A 103 8.55 15.49 -17.13
N CYS A 104 8.71 14.71 -16.09
CA CYS A 104 9.52 13.51 -16.09
C CYS A 104 8.62 12.31 -15.80
N ASP A 105 8.64 11.35 -16.69
CA ASP A 105 7.98 10.06 -16.49
C ASP A 105 8.91 9.12 -15.75
N VAL A 106 8.33 8.13 -15.08
CA VAL A 106 9.02 7.18 -14.24
C VAL A 106 8.72 5.77 -14.72
N ALA A 107 9.75 4.97 -14.94
CA ALA A 107 9.64 3.57 -15.28
C ALA A 107 10.39 2.70 -14.25
N ILE A 108 9.90 1.48 -14.02
CA ILE A 108 10.59 0.51 -13.19
C ILE A 108 11.77 -0.10 -13.96
N THR A 109 12.90 -0.29 -13.29
CA THR A 109 14.07 -0.99 -13.84
C THR A 109 13.96 -2.50 -13.63
N ASN A 110 14.87 -3.28 -14.23
CA ASN A 110 14.97 -4.72 -13.95
C ASN A 110 15.33 -4.97 -12.48
N ALA A 111 16.20 -4.15 -11.89
CA ALA A 111 16.53 -4.26 -10.46
C ALA A 111 15.29 -3.99 -9.58
N GLY A 112 14.48 -2.98 -9.92
CA GLY A 112 13.22 -2.70 -9.24
C GLY A 112 12.21 -3.84 -9.37
N ARG A 113 12.10 -4.46 -10.56
CA ARG A 113 11.23 -5.64 -10.77
C ARG A 113 11.67 -6.82 -9.93
N THR A 114 12.96 -7.14 -9.91
CA THR A 114 13.48 -8.22 -9.08
C THR A 114 13.18 -7.96 -7.60
N ALA A 115 13.45 -6.75 -7.11
CA ALA A 115 13.20 -6.39 -5.72
C ALA A 115 11.72 -6.52 -5.34
N ILE A 116 10.79 -6.11 -6.22
CA ILE A 116 9.36 -6.22 -5.90
C ILE A 116 8.88 -7.67 -5.90
N LEU A 117 9.35 -8.51 -6.82
CA LEU A 117 8.98 -9.92 -6.87
C LEU A 117 9.43 -10.69 -5.62
N GLU A 118 10.62 -10.39 -5.09
CA GLU A 118 11.09 -10.96 -3.83
C GLU A 118 10.21 -10.54 -2.64
N VAL A 119 9.86 -9.25 -2.59
CA VAL A 119 8.96 -8.72 -1.55
C VAL A 119 7.57 -9.33 -1.65
N GLU A 120 6.99 -9.42 -2.85
CA GLU A 120 5.64 -9.93 -3.07
C GLU A 120 5.50 -11.38 -2.59
N LYS A 121 6.51 -12.21 -2.80
CA LYS A 121 6.50 -13.59 -2.33
C LYS A 121 6.36 -13.68 -0.80
N GLU A 122 7.20 -12.97 -0.05
CA GLU A 122 7.09 -12.97 1.41
C GLU A 122 5.82 -12.25 1.90
N LEU A 123 5.32 -11.29 1.14
CA LEU A 123 4.13 -10.52 1.50
C LEU A 123 2.85 -11.34 1.37
N ILE A 124 2.77 -12.19 0.35
CA ILE A 124 1.67 -13.16 0.17
C ILE A 124 1.65 -14.15 1.35
N ASP A 125 2.80 -14.70 1.70
CA ASP A 125 2.91 -15.62 2.84
C ASP A 125 2.50 -14.94 4.15
N LEU A 126 2.93 -13.69 4.37
CA LEU A 126 2.54 -12.90 5.52
C LEU A 126 1.02 -12.68 5.54
N GLN A 127 0.42 -12.23 4.43
CA GLN A 127 -1.01 -11.97 4.33
C GLN A 127 -1.84 -13.24 4.62
N ASN A 128 -1.43 -14.36 4.05
CA ASN A 128 -2.09 -15.64 4.29
C ASN A 128 -1.99 -16.08 5.77
N SER A 129 -0.88 -15.78 6.43
CA SER A 129 -0.70 -16.09 7.86
C SER A 129 -1.46 -15.17 8.80
N MET A 130 -1.82 -13.97 8.34
CA MET A 130 -2.48 -12.94 9.15
C MET A 130 -4.00 -13.00 9.12
N SER A 131 -4.58 -13.62 8.09
CA SER A 131 -6.03 -13.69 7.93
C SER A 131 -6.57 -15.07 8.31
N ASN A 132 -7.58 -15.09 9.17
CA ASN A 132 -8.40 -16.28 9.45
C ASN A 132 -9.73 -16.24 8.69
N LEU A 133 -9.87 -15.35 7.71
CA LEU A 133 -11.07 -15.22 6.90
C LEU A 133 -11.05 -16.23 5.75
N THR A 134 -12.20 -16.80 5.46
CA THR A 134 -12.44 -17.49 4.19
C THR A 134 -12.51 -16.46 3.05
N ASP A 135 -12.35 -16.91 1.81
CA ASP A 135 -12.43 -16.02 0.63
C ASP A 135 -13.75 -15.24 0.60
N THR A 136 -14.87 -15.91 0.88
CA THR A 136 -16.20 -15.26 0.93
C THR A 136 -16.29 -14.20 2.03
N GLU A 137 -15.70 -14.44 3.18
CA GLU A 137 -15.65 -13.44 4.28
C GLU A 137 -14.74 -12.26 3.93
N ALA A 138 -13.63 -12.51 3.25
CA ALA A 138 -12.73 -11.45 2.80
C ALA A 138 -13.39 -10.57 1.73
N GLU A 139 -14.10 -11.15 0.76
CA GLU A 139 -14.90 -10.41 -0.23
C GLU A 139 -15.96 -9.56 0.45
N LYS A 140 -16.75 -10.15 1.36
CA LYS A 140 -17.78 -9.42 2.11
C LYS A 140 -17.20 -8.27 2.95
N LEU A 141 -16.03 -8.46 3.56
CA LEU A 141 -15.34 -7.39 4.28
C LEU A 141 -14.95 -6.26 3.33
N SER A 142 -14.44 -6.58 2.14
CA SER A 142 -14.09 -5.60 1.11
C SER A 142 -15.31 -4.77 0.70
N ASP A 143 -16.45 -5.42 0.41
CA ASP A 143 -17.71 -4.74 0.05
C ASP A 143 -18.20 -3.82 1.16
N LEU A 144 -18.12 -4.25 2.41
CA LEU A 144 -18.51 -3.42 3.56
C LEU A 144 -17.60 -2.20 3.74
N LEU A 145 -16.30 -2.35 3.48
CA LEU A 145 -15.36 -1.23 3.50
C LEU A 145 -15.61 -0.26 2.35
N ASP A 146 -16.00 -0.73 1.16
CA ASP A 146 -16.38 0.11 0.03
C ASP A 146 -17.66 0.89 0.35
N ALA A 147 -18.68 0.22 0.87
CA ALA A 147 -19.93 0.86 1.32
C ALA A 147 -19.68 1.93 2.42
N MET A 148 -18.76 1.67 3.36
CA MET A 148 -18.34 2.64 4.39
C MET A 148 -17.76 3.92 3.78
N ARG A 149 -17.07 3.83 2.63
CA ARG A 149 -16.52 4.98 1.88
C ARG A 149 -17.53 5.63 0.94
N GLY A 150 -18.77 5.16 0.89
CA GLY A 150 -19.83 5.70 0.01
C GLY A 150 -19.70 5.27 -1.45
N LYS A 151 -19.17 4.08 -1.69
CA LYS A 151 -18.98 3.49 -3.03
C LYS A 151 -20.02 2.40 -3.29
#